data_79dab1f2630113bff845a3291c6dfbd2
#
_entry.id   79dab1f2630113bff845a3291c6dfbd2
#
_cell.length_a   1.000
_cell.length_b   1.000
_cell.length_c   1.000
_cell.angle_alpha   90.00
_cell.angle_beta   90.00
_cell.angle_gamma   90.00
#
_symmetry.space_group_name_H-M   'P 1'
#
loop_
_entity.id
_entity.type
_entity.pdbx_description
1 polymer ?
#
loop_
_entity_poly.entity_id
_entity_poly.type
_entity_poly.pdbx_seq_one_letter_code
_entity_poly.pdbx_strand_id
1 'polypeptide(L)'
;MSPIHGHRCWCAVGVYQGTLTETYYREDPSGGPPVPAGSTRRDAGTLSFDPAVSGIHRIANASGALAISLHVYGVAKEAISTGVNRIYPTA
;
A
#
# COMPACT_ATOMS: atom_id res chain seq x y z
N MET A 1 -6.11 -7.11 -6.55
CA MET A 1 -6.10 -6.41 -5.25
C MET A 1 -4.93 -6.91 -4.42
N SER A 2 -4.17 -6.00 -3.85
CA SER A 2 -3.08 -6.38 -2.96
C SER A 2 -3.62 -6.88 -1.61
N PRO A 3 -2.81 -7.63 -0.83
CA PRO A 3 -3.15 -7.90 0.56
C PRO A 3 -3.13 -6.60 1.38
N ILE A 4 -3.68 -6.64 2.57
CA ILE A 4 -3.48 -5.57 3.54
C ILE A 4 -2.04 -5.69 4.02
N HIS A 5 -1.25 -4.64 3.82
CA HIS A 5 0.18 -4.70 4.14
C HIS A 5 0.73 -3.35 4.55
N GLY A 6 1.84 -3.38 5.25
CA GLY A 6 2.69 -2.25 5.48
C GLY A 6 4.05 -2.49 4.85
N HIS A 7 4.89 -1.47 4.85
CA HIS A 7 6.25 -1.55 4.35
C HIS A 7 7.25 -1.41 5.50
N ARG A 8 8.36 -2.11 5.38
CA ARG A 8 9.47 -2.00 6.34
C ARG A 8 10.51 -0.97 5.91
N CYS A 9 10.19 -0.22 4.86
CA CYS A 9 11.02 0.85 4.30
C CYS A 9 10.09 1.92 3.73
N TRP A 10 10.64 3.06 3.33
CA TRP A 10 9.84 4.05 2.64
C TRP A 10 9.43 3.52 1.26
N CYS A 11 8.28 3.97 0.77
CA CYS A 11 7.87 3.67 -0.59
C CYS A 11 7.19 4.87 -1.23
N ALA A 12 7.22 4.88 -2.56
CA ALA A 12 6.48 5.84 -3.37
C ALA A 12 5.71 5.07 -4.43
N VAL A 13 4.51 5.53 -4.72
CA VAL A 13 3.63 4.92 -5.72
C VAL A 13 3.19 5.99 -6.69
N GLY A 14 3.39 5.74 -7.99
CA GLY A 14 2.85 6.57 -9.05
C GLY A 14 1.86 5.80 -9.88
N VAL A 15 0.72 6.39 -10.19
CA VAL A 15 -0.26 5.80 -11.10
C VAL A 15 0.05 6.30 -12.50
N TYR A 16 0.43 5.40 -13.38
CA TYR A 16 0.76 5.71 -14.76
C TYR A 16 -0.48 5.73 -15.66
N GLN A 17 -1.38 4.78 -15.46
CA GLN A 17 -2.59 4.63 -16.26
C GLN A 17 -3.73 4.11 -15.40
N GLY A 18 -4.95 4.59 -15.65
CA GLY A 18 -6.15 4.12 -14.99
C GLY A 18 -6.35 4.74 -13.61
N THR A 19 -7.16 4.09 -12.82
CA THR A 19 -7.52 4.55 -11.48
C THR A 19 -7.40 3.39 -10.49
N LEU A 20 -6.76 3.66 -9.36
CA LEU A 20 -6.66 2.73 -8.26
C LEU A 20 -7.36 3.30 -7.03
N THR A 21 -7.84 2.42 -6.17
CA THR A 21 -8.35 2.78 -4.85
C THR A 21 -7.35 2.30 -3.81
N GLU A 22 -6.90 3.22 -2.98
CA GLU A 22 -6.02 2.93 -1.86
C GLU A 22 -6.83 3.04 -0.58
N THR A 23 -6.93 1.94 0.15
CA THR A 23 -7.62 1.89 1.45
C THR A 23 -6.57 1.83 2.54
N TYR A 24 -6.71 2.72 3.53
CA TYR A 24 -5.82 2.81 4.67
C TYR A 24 -6.40 2.06 5.84
N TYR A 25 -5.50 1.52 6.66
CA TYR A 25 -5.85 0.76 7.85
C TYR A 25 -5.04 1.24 9.03
N ARG A 26 -5.55 0.99 10.22
CA ARG A 26 -4.82 1.19 11.47
C ARG A 26 -4.79 -0.12 12.24
N GLU A 27 -3.80 -0.29 13.07
CA GLU A 27 -3.72 -1.46 13.92
C GLU A 27 -4.87 -1.47 14.92
N ASP A 28 -5.40 -2.67 15.18
CA ASP A 28 -6.39 -2.87 16.23
C ASP A 28 -5.66 -2.99 17.57
N PRO A 29 -5.92 -2.12 18.56
CA PRO A 29 -5.26 -2.20 19.85
C PRO A 29 -5.53 -3.52 20.59
N SER A 30 -6.60 -4.22 20.25
CA SER A 30 -6.91 -5.53 20.86
C SER A 30 -6.15 -6.69 20.22
N GLY A 31 -5.32 -6.42 19.21
CA GLY A 31 -4.55 -7.46 18.54
C GLY A 31 -5.28 -8.17 17.41
N GLY A 32 -6.46 -7.72 17.06
CA GLY A 32 -7.23 -8.26 15.93
C GLY A 32 -6.69 -7.77 14.57
N PRO A 33 -7.39 -8.12 13.48
CA PRO A 33 -7.01 -7.66 12.13
C PRO A 33 -7.02 -6.14 12.05
N PRO A 34 -6.23 -5.54 11.13
CA PRO A 34 -6.25 -4.09 10.94
C PRO A 34 -7.64 -3.57 10.61
N VAL A 35 -7.95 -2.39 11.08
CA VAL A 35 -9.26 -1.74 10.96
C VAL A 35 -9.21 -0.69 9.87
N PRO A 36 -10.19 -0.64 8.94
CA PRO A 36 -10.23 0.40 7.92
C PRO A 36 -10.27 1.80 8.54
N ALA A 37 -9.49 2.72 7.98
CA ALA A 37 -9.36 4.08 8.47
C ALA A 37 -9.70 5.14 7.41
N GLY A 38 -9.93 4.73 6.17
CA GLY A 38 -10.28 5.63 5.09
C GLY A 38 -9.79 5.11 3.75
N SER A 39 -10.20 5.78 2.68
CA SER A 39 -9.73 5.43 1.35
C SER A 39 -9.58 6.67 0.48
N THR A 40 -8.75 6.55 -0.54
CA THR A 40 -8.48 7.61 -1.51
C THR A 40 -8.43 7.01 -2.90
N ARG A 41 -9.04 7.69 -3.84
CA ARG A 41 -8.91 7.37 -5.25
C ARG A 41 -7.61 7.96 -5.80
N ARG A 42 -6.85 7.15 -6.53
CA ARG A 42 -5.61 7.55 -7.17
C ARG A 42 -5.75 7.46 -8.67
N ASP A 43 -5.83 8.60 -9.34
CA ASP A 43 -5.94 8.67 -10.80
C ASP A 43 -4.54 8.71 -11.43
N ALA A 44 -4.50 8.49 -12.75
CA ALA A 44 -3.26 8.61 -13.52
C ALA A 44 -2.61 9.97 -13.30
N GLY A 45 -1.31 9.97 -13.11
CA GLY A 45 -0.53 11.19 -12.81
C GLY A 45 -0.41 11.50 -11.33
N THR A 46 -1.06 10.77 -10.45
CA THR A 46 -0.93 10.99 -8.99
C THR A 46 0.27 10.25 -8.43
N LEU A 47 0.86 10.85 -7.39
CA LEU A 47 1.96 10.27 -6.64
C LEU A 47 1.57 10.20 -5.18
N SER A 48 2.01 9.17 -4.49
CA SER A 48 1.92 9.08 -3.04
C SER A 48 3.24 8.61 -2.47
N PHE A 49 3.56 9.07 -1.27
CA PHE A 49 4.81 8.74 -0.60
C PHE A 49 4.52 8.37 0.84
N ASP A 50 5.02 7.21 1.24
CA ASP A 50 4.95 6.75 2.62
C ASP A 50 6.37 6.71 3.19
N PRO A 51 6.75 7.68 4.03
CA PRO A 51 8.09 7.74 4.61
C PRO A 51 8.29 6.78 5.76
N ALA A 52 7.20 6.23 6.30
CA ALA A 52 7.24 5.53 7.57
C ALA A 52 6.87 4.06 7.41
N VAL A 53 7.34 3.28 8.37
CA VAL A 53 6.97 1.88 8.49
C VAL A 53 5.59 1.68 9.14
N SER A 54 4.91 2.76 9.47
CA SER A 54 3.63 2.73 10.18
C SER A 54 2.41 2.67 9.27
N GLY A 55 2.57 2.95 7.98
CA GLY A 55 1.45 2.93 7.05
C GLY A 55 0.99 1.51 6.74
N ILE A 56 -0.31 1.29 6.81
CA ILE A 56 -0.94 0.01 6.44
C ILE A 56 -1.97 0.32 5.37
N HIS A 57 -1.92 -0.37 4.26
CA HIS A 57 -2.84 -0.11 3.17
C HIS A 57 -3.13 -1.35 2.31
N ARG A 58 -4.10 -1.18 1.44
CA ARG A 58 -4.45 -2.12 0.38
C ARG A 58 -4.74 -1.32 -0.88
N ILE A 59 -4.27 -1.81 -2.01
CA ILE A 59 -4.50 -1.18 -3.31
C ILE A 59 -5.34 -2.11 -4.16
N ALA A 60 -6.38 -1.57 -4.78
CA ALA A 60 -7.27 -2.33 -5.63
C ALA A 60 -7.64 -1.52 -6.88
N ASN A 61 -7.84 -2.22 -7.98
CA ASN A 61 -8.43 -1.65 -9.18
C ASN A 61 -9.92 -1.98 -9.18
N ALA A 62 -10.74 -1.04 -8.74
CA ALA A 62 -12.19 -1.20 -8.69
C ALA A 62 -12.89 -0.63 -9.93
N SER A 63 -12.13 -0.15 -10.92
CA SER A 63 -12.71 0.58 -12.05
C SER A 63 -13.21 -0.32 -13.19
N GLY A 64 -12.81 -1.58 -13.24
CA GLY A 64 -13.10 -2.47 -14.35
C GLY A 64 -12.26 -2.21 -15.61
N ALA A 65 -11.38 -1.24 -15.59
CA ALA A 65 -10.46 -0.91 -16.68
C ALA A 65 -9.02 -1.21 -16.27
N LEU A 66 -8.11 -1.27 -17.24
CA LEU A 66 -6.69 -1.49 -16.96
C LEU A 66 -6.12 -0.35 -16.12
N ALA A 67 -5.33 -0.71 -15.12
CA ALA A 67 -4.56 0.25 -14.32
C ALA A 67 -3.12 -0.21 -14.20
N ILE A 68 -2.20 0.75 -14.27
CA ILE A 68 -0.76 0.50 -14.17
C ILE A 68 -0.20 1.46 -13.12
N SER A 69 0.54 0.92 -12.15
CA SER A 69 1.24 1.71 -11.15
C SER A 69 2.70 1.32 -11.06
N LEU A 70 3.52 2.28 -10.63
CA LEU A 70 4.94 2.09 -10.37
C LEU A 70 5.18 2.26 -8.88
N HIS A 71 5.92 1.34 -8.30
CA HIS A 71 6.23 1.31 -6.88
C HIS A 71 7.74 1.37 -6.67
N VAL A 72 8.20 2.28 -5.85
CA VAL A 72 9.63 2.47 -5.55
C VAL A 72 9.83 2.30 -4.05
N TYR A 73 10.80 1.49 -3.68
CA TYR A 73 11.12 1.19 -2.28
C TYR A 73 12.57 1.55 -1.97
N GLY A 74 12.78 2.20 -0.83
CA GLY A 74 14.12 2.53 -0.36
C GLY A 74 14.58 1.51 0.67
N VAL A 75 15.24 0.45 0.19
CA VAL A 75 15.68 -0.65 1.04
C VAL A 75 17.11 -1.02 0.70
N ALA A 76 17.89 -1.43 1.70
CA ALA A 76 19.24 -1.94 1.46
C ALA A 76 19.17 -3.24 0.65
N LYS A 77 20.16 -3.42 -0.24
CA LYS A 77 20.20 -4.58 -1.14
C LYS A 77 20.06 -5.90 -0.40
N GLU A 78 20.70 -6.01 0.74
CA GLU A 78 20.72 -7.23 1.56
C GLU A 78 19.35 -7.54 2.18
N ALA A 79 18.48 -6.54 2.26
CA ALA A 79 17.18 -6.67 2.90
C ALA A 79 16.01 -6.74 1.90
N ILE A 80 16.27 -6.86 0.60
CA ILE A 80 15.21 -6.81 -0.42
C ILE A 80 14.16 -7.90 -0.19
N SER A 81 14.57 -9.11 0.16
CA SER A 81 13.64 -10.23 0.32
C SER A 81 12.85 -10.18 1.62
N THR A 82 13.31 -9.46 2.63
CA THR A 82 12.72 -9.47 3.99
C THR A 82 12.36 -8.10 4.52
N GLY A 83 12.87 -7.04 3.91
CA GLY A 83 12.78 -5.67 4.42
C GLY A 83 11.75 -4.78 3.73
N VAL A 84 10.98 -5.28 2.76
CA VAL A 84 10.08 -4.43 1.99
C VAL A 84 8.66 -4.44 2.55
N ASN A 85 8.07 -5.61 2.71
CA ASN A 85 6.67 -5.74 3.06
C ASN A 85 6.44 -6.41 4.41
N ARG A 86 5.39 -5.99 5.07
CA ARG A 86 4.80 -6.66 6.22
C ARG A 86 3.33 -6.91 5.89
N ILE A 87 2.94 -8.19 5.84
CA ILE A 87 1.58 -8.60 5.47
C ILE A 87 0.75 -8.77 6.72
N TYR A 88 -0.47 -8.24 6.68
CA TYR A 88 -1.44 -8.36 7.78
C TYR A 88 -2.52 -9.35 7.38
N PRO A 89 -2.93 -10.24 8.29
CA PRO A 89 -4.04 -11.15 8.03
C PRO A 89 -5.35 -10.37 7.96
N THR A 90 -6.25 -10.83 7.12
CA THR A 90 -7.65 -10.41 7.13
C THR A 90 -8.43 -11.28 8.12
N ALA A 91 -9.58 -10.80 8.53
CA ALA A 91 -10.43 -11.55 9.46
C ALA A 91 -10.78 -12.95 8.94
#